data_fe89f384b9ba244e3e84a4ec31773dbf
#
_entry.id   fe89f384b9ba244e3e84a4ec31773dbf
#
_cell.length_a   1.000
_cell.length_b   1.000
_cell.length_c   1.000
_cell.angle_alpha   90.00
_cell.angle_beta   90.00
_cell.angle_gamma   90.00
#
_symmetry.space_group_name_H-M   'P 1'
#
loop_
_entity.id
_entity.type
_entity.pdbx_description
1 polymer ?
#
loop_
_entity_poly.entity_id
_entity_poly.type
_entity_poly.pdbx_seq_one_letter_code
_entity_poly.pdbx_strand_id
1 'polypeptide(L)'
;MLFRSFLSLGSKQALAKSHGAIKILATDLMKIGEDLRFLSSGPRIGIGELIIPSNEPGSSIMPGKVNPTQIEMLMSICISVISNDLAISMANSLGQLELNAYMPLIIFKMLDSIKLLSKGVESFDIHLLRGLEANREKIQENLDKSLMLVTALSTYIGYDKAASLAKFAHEKNLSLRDANKALEFISDEDFVKIVDPKKMI
;
A
#
# COMPACT_ATOMS: atom_id res chain seq x y z
N MET A 1 -15.43 31.83 31.54
CA MET A 1 -16.29 30.69 31.16
C MET A 1 -17.23 30.98 29.98
N LEU A 2 -17.81 32.18 29.90
CA LEU A 2 -18.76 32.60 28.84
C LEU A 2 -18.19 32.58 27.41
N PHE A 3 -16.94 32.97 27.18
CA PHE A 3 -16.32 32.97 25.84
C PHE A 3 -16.20 31.58 25.20
N ARG A 4 -15.99 30.51 25.98
CA ARG A 4 -15.94 29.14 25.46
C ARG A 4 -17.33 28.62 25.06
N SER A 5 -18.39 29.12 25.64
CA SER A 5 -19.76 28.69 25.35
C SER A 5 -20.20 29.13 23.94
N PHE A 6 -19.96 30.37 23.56
CA PHE A 6 -20.30 30.89 22.23
C PHE A 6 -19.48 30.18 21.14
N LEU A 7 -18.17 30.01 21.36
CA LEU A 7 -17.31 29.26 20.42
C LEU A 7 -17.81 27.83 20.24
N SER A 8 -18.18 27.15 21.32
CA SER A 8 -18.64 25.74 21.26
C SER A 8 -20.01 25.57 20.60
N LEU A 9 -20.87 26.59 20.64
CA LEU A 9 -22.18 26.59 19.96
C LEU A 9 -21.98 26.78 18.44
N GLY A 10 -21.20 27.76 18.05
CA GLY A 10 -20.94 28.08 16.64
C GLY A 10 -19.96 27.15 15.96
N SER A 11 -18.82 26.84 16.58
CA SER A 11 -17.75 26.06 15.99
C SER A 11 -17.82 24.57 16.32
N LYS A 12 -17.65 23.73 15.32
CA LYS A 12 -17.51 22.28 15.46
C LYS A 12 -16.08 21.80 15.10
N GLN A 13 -15.12 22.70 15.21
CA GLN A 13 -13.72 22.51 14.84
C GLN A 13 -13.07 21.28 15.51
N ALA A 14 -13.43 20.99 16.76
CA ALA A 14 -12.90 19.80 17.45
C ALA A 14 -13.32 18.51 16.76
N LEU A 15 -14.56 18.40 16.30
CA LEU A 15 -15.07 17.24 15.56
C LEU A 15 -14.42 17.14 14.18
N ALA A 16 -14.33 18.26 13.45
CA ALA A 16 -13.66 18.30 12.15
C ALA A 16 -12.17 17.90 12.26
N LYS A 17 -11.45 18.40 13.28
CA LYS A 17 -10.06 18.00 13.55
C LYS A 17 -9.93 16.51 13.86
N SER A 18 -10.82 15.96 14.69
CA SER A 18 -10.80 14.54 15.03
C SER A 18 -11.09 13.66 13.82
N HIS A 19 -12.04 14.08 12.96
CA HIS A 19 -12.33 13.35 11.74
C HIS A 19 -11.19 13.46 10.71
N GLY A 20 -10.47 14.59 10.67
CA GLY A 20 -9.27 14.74 9.87
C GLY A 20 -8.19 13.68 10.19
N ALA A 21 -8.03 13.30 11.47
CA ALA A 21 -7.15 12.19 11.85
C ALA A 21 -7.66 10.83 11.33
N ILE A 22 -8.98 10.62 11.36
CA ILE A 22 -9.61 9.40 10.78
C ILE A 22 -9.40 9.35 9.26
N LYS A 23 -9.48 10.49 8.57
CA LYS A 23 -9.16 10.58 7.14
C LYS A 23 -7.71 10.21 6.85
N ILE A 24 -6.74 10.67 7.65
CA ILE A 24 -5.33 10.29 7.47
C ILE A 24 -5.18 8.78 7.58
N LEU A 25 -5.77 8.16 8.61
CA LEU A 25 -5.78 6.69 8.74
C LEU A 25 -6.39 6.02 7.49
N ALA A 26 -7.48 6.54 6.95
CA ALA A 26 -8.08 5.99 5.74
C ALA A 26 -7.14 6.07 4.53
N THR A 27 -6.37 7.17 4.37
CA THR A 27 -5.38 7.28 3.28
C THR A 27 -4.24 6.31 3.43
N ASP A 28 -3.76 6.06 4.65
CA ASP A 28 -2.72 5.07 4.93
C ASP A 28 -3.20 3.64 4.64
N LEU A 29 -4.43 3.32 5.04
CA LEU A 29 -5.06 2.03 4.73
C LEU A 29 -5.26 1.82 3.23
N MET A 30 -5.58 2.87 2.47
CA MET A 30 -5.64 2.79 1.00
C MET A 30 -4.27 2.44 0.41
N LYS A 31 -3.20 3.07 0.89
CA LYS A 31 -1.83 2.77 0.44
C LYS A 31 -1.47 1.31 0.71
N ILE A 32 -1.74 0.82 1.91
CA ILE A 32 -1.50 -0.58 2.29
C ILE A 32 -2.32 -1.52 1.38
N GLY A 33 -3.59 -1.21 1.17
CA GLY A 33 -4.48 -2.00 0.31
C GLY A 33 -3.98 -2.08 -1.13
N GLU A 34 -3.58 -0.97 -1.73
CA GLU A 34 -3.02 -0.93 -3.09
C GLU A 34 -1.73 -1.72 -3.21
N ASP A 35 -0.81 -1.62 -2.24
CA ASP A 35 0.43 -2.39 -2.26
C ASP A 35 0.15 -3.91 -2.20
N LEU A 36 -0.74 -4.34 -1.30
CA LEU A 36 -1.11 -5.75 -1.21
C LEU A 36 -1.78 -6.25 -2.49
N ARG A 37 -2.66 -5.44 -3.08
CA ARG A 37 -3.31 -5.75 -4.35
C ARG A 37 -2.31 -5.89 -5.49
N PHE A 38 -1.35 -4.98 -5.57
CA PHE A 38 -0.33 -4.97 -6.60
C PHE A 38 0.62 -6.16 -6.46
N LEU A 39 1.12 -6.42 -5.25
CA LEU A 39 2.03 -7.54 -4.97
C LEU A 39 1.37 -8.91 -5.14
N SER A 40 0.05 -9.02 -4.94
CA SER A 40 -0.69 -10.27 -5.13
C SER A 40 -1.20 -10.48 -6.54
N SER A 41 -0.91 -9.57 -7.48
CA SER A 41 -1.36 -9.69 -8.87
C SER A 41 -0.76 -10.92 -9.55
N GLY A 42 -1.61 -11.68 -10.26
CA GLY A 42 -1.16 -12.92 -10.92
C GLY A 42 -2.35 -13.84 -11.26
N PRO A 43 -2.17 -15.17 -11.23
CA PRO A 43 -1.03 -15.95 -10.70
C PRO A 43 0.18 -16.08 -11.64
N ARG A 44 0.01 -16.01 -12.96
CA ARG A 44 1.14 -16.24 -13.90
C ARG A 44 1.67 -14.95 -14.49
N ILE A 45 0.79 -14.00 -14.78
CA ILE A 45 1.11 -12.69 -15.34
C ILE A 45 0.80 -11.65 -14.27
N GLY A 46 1.83 -11.11 -13.66
CA GLY A 46 1.75 -10.17 -12.55
C GLY A 46 2.95 -10.29 -11.64
N ILE A 47 2.97 -9.56 -10.54
CA ILE A 47 4.08 -9.61 -9.57
C ILE A 47 4.07 -10.92 -8.81
N GLY A 48 2.92 -11.32 -8.24
CA GLY A 48 2.70 -12.62 -7.63
C GLY A 48 3.57 -12.93 -6.40
N GLU A 49 4.09 -11.91 -5.72
CA GLU A 49 4.96 -12.07 -4.54
C GLU A 49 4.18 -12.35 -3.26
N LEU A 50 2.87 -12.03 -3.25
CA LEU A 50 1.96 -12.34 -2.16
C LEU A 50 0.87 -13.28 -2.63
N ILE A 51 0.48 -14.20 -1.75
CA ILE A 51 -0.66 -15.10 -1.92
C ILE A 51 -1.74 -14.67 -0.95
N ILE A 52 -2.89 -14.28 -1.49
CA ILE A 52 -4.07 -13.91 -0.70
C ILE A 52 -5.02 -15.09 -0.56
N PRO A 53 -5.75 -15.21 0.58
CA PRO A 53 -6.73 -16.27 0.77
C PRO A 53 -7.89 -16.17 -0.23
N SER A 54 -8.37 -17.33 -0.68
CA SER A 54 -9.57 -17.43 -1.51
C SER A 54 -10.78 -17.54 -0.58
N ASN A 55 -11.48 -16.42 -0.37
CA ASN A 55 -12.63 -16.36 0.53
C ASN A 55 -13.94 -16.77 -0.15
N GLU A 56 -13.99 -16.63 -1.49
CA GLU A 56 -15.21 -16.85 -2.27
C GLU A 56 -14.86 -17.20 -3.73
N PRO A 57 -15.79 -17.77 -4.50
CA PRO A 57 -15.61 -17.96 -5.94
C PRO A 57 -15.42 -16.60 -6.62
N GLY A 58 -14.27 -16.40 -7.26
CA GLY A 58 -13.88 -15.11 -7.85
C GLY A 58 -14.65 -14.75 -9.13
N SER A 59 -15.31 -15.72 -9.77
CA SER A 59 -16.05 -15.51 -11.02
C SER A 59 -16.97 -16.68 -11.31
N SER A 60 -18.14 -16.40 -11.90
CA SER A 60 -19.06 -17.43 -12.41
C SER A 60 -18.60 -18.07 -13.73
N ILE A 61 -17.72 -17.38 -14.47
CA ILE A 61 -17.28 -17.80 -15.81
C ILE A 61 -15.79 -18.13 -15.90
N MET A 62 -15.00 -17.84 -14.86
CA MET A 62 -13.56 -18.12 -14.82
C MET A 62 -13.24 -19.00 -13.62
N PRO A 63 -13.23 -20.35 -13.78
CA PRO A 63 -12.89 -21.25 -12.68
C PRO A 63 -11.50 -20.97 -12.10
N GLY A 64 -11.39 -20.98 -10.77
CA GLY A 64 -10.13 -20.78 -10.08
C GLY A 64 -9.66 -19.31 -9.97
N LYS A 65 -10.46 -18.34 -10.42
CA LYS A 65 -10.16 -16.92 -10.22
C LYS A 65 -10.28 -16.56 -8.74
N VAL A 66 -9.28 -15.87 -8.22
CA VAL A 66 -9.29 -15.26 -6.88
C VAL A 66 -9.31 -13.74 -7.04
N ASN A 67 -10.27 -13.08 -6.39
CA ASN A 67 -10.37 -11.63 -6.36
C ASN A 67 -9.88 -11.07 -5.02
N PRO A 68 -9.25 -9.90 -4.98
CA PRO A 68 -8.83 -9.24 -3.74
C PRO A 68 -10.00 -8.49 -3.07
N THR A 69 -11.14 -9.16 -2.86
CA THR A 69 -12.41 -8.55 -2.43
C THR A 69 -12.32 -7.83 -1.08
N GLN A 70 -11.51 -8.34 -0.15
CA GLN A 70 -11.30 -7.67 1.14
C GLN A 70 -10.54 -6.35 0.98
N ILE A 71 -9.62 -6.28 0.02
CA ILE A 71 -8.91 -5.03 -0.31
C ILE A 71 -9.89 -4.05 -0.97
N GLU A 72 -10.68 -4.51 -1.92
CA GLU A 72 -11.67 -3.68 -2.64
C GLU A 72 -12.73 -3.13 -1.67
N MET A 73 -13.17 -3.93 -0.71
CA MET A 73 -14.06 -3.51 0.37
C MET A 73 -13.40 -2.43 1.23
N LEU A 74 -12.17 -2.65 1.70
CA LEU A 74 -11.45 -1.68 2.53
C LEU A 74 -11.26 -0.34 1.80
N MET A 75 -10.87 -0.37 0.53
CA MET A 75 -10.71 0.83 -0.29
C MET A 75 -12.01 1.59 -0.46
N SER A 76 -13.13 0.89 -0.68
CA SER A 76 -14.46 1.49 -0.79
C SER A 76 -14.86 2.19 0.51
N ILE A 77 -14.56 1.59 1.65
CA ILE A 77 -14.76 2.18 2.98
C ILE A 77 -13.91 3.46 3.13
N CYS A 78 -12.62 3.39 2.77
CA CYS A 78 -11.72 4.54 2.86
C CYS A 78 -12.20 5.72 2.01
N ILE A 79 -12.68 5.47 0.78
CA ILE A 79 -13.28 6.49 -0.08
C ILE A 79 -14.49 7.13 0.60
N SER A 80 -15.36 6.33 1.22
CA SER A 80 -16.53 6.83 1.96
C SER A 80 -16.12 7.72 3.13
N VAL A 81 -15.10 7.32 3.90
CA VAL A 81 -14.56 8.09 5.03
C VAL A 81 -13.98 9.43 4.56
N ILE A 82 -13.22 9.44 3.48
CA ILE A 82 -12.66 10.68 2.91
C ILE A 82 -13.78 11.61 2.44
N SER A 83 -14.83 11.06 1.83
CA SER A 83 -16.02 11.84 1.43
C SER A 83 -16.77 12.42 2.63
N ASN A 84 -16.87 11.65 3.73
CA ASN A 84 -17.47 12.11 4.97
C ASN A 84 -16.66 13.25 5.62
N ASP A 85 -15.32 13.24 5.50
CA ASP A 85 -14.47 14.34 5.98
C ASP A 85 -14.76 15.65 5.27
N LEU A 86 -14.97 15.61 3.96
CA LEU A 86 -15.36 16.78 3.19
C LEU A 86 -16.71 17.32 3.67
N ALA A 87 -17.70 16.45 3.85
CA ALA A 87 -19.03 16.84 4.35
C ALA A 87 -18.95 17.47 5.75
N ILE A 88 -18.15 16.90 6.66
CA ILE A 88 -17.94 17.43 8.02
C ILE A 88 -17.25 18.80 7.96
N SER A 89 -16.21 18.95 7.12
CA SER A 89 -15.48 20.19 6.96
C SER A 89 -16.37 21.32 6.42
N MET A 90 -17.19 21.02 5.42
CA MET A 90 -18.16 21.96 4.88
C MET A 90 -19.23 22.34 5.92
N ALA A 91 -19.79 21.35 6.62
CA ALA A 91 -20.78 21.59 7.66
C ALA A 91 -20.21 22.40 8.85
N ASN A 92 -18.92 22.20 9.17
CA ASN A 92 -18.24 23.02 10.19
C ASN A 92 -18.05 24.49 9.76
N SER A 93 -17.85 24.75 8.44
CA SER A 93 -17.68 26.10 7.92
C SER A 93 -19.00 26.88 7.79
N LEU A 94 -20.11 26.18 7.89
CA LEU A 94 -21.45 26.77 7.85
C LEU A 94 -21.93 27.09 9.27
N GLY A 95 -22.97 27.87 9.33
CA GLY A 95 -23.54 28.37 10.59
C GLY A 95 -23.68 29.88 10.54
N GLN A 96 -24.47 30.43 11.44
CA GLN A 96 -24.74 31.86 11.51
C GLN A 96 -24.50 32.33 12.94
N LEU A 97 -23.56 33.25 13.09
CA LEU A 97 -23.15 33.81 14.38
C LEU A 97 -22.81 32.70 15.39
N GLU A 98 -23.57 32.58 16.45
CA GLU A 98 -23.29 31.63 17.56
C GLU A 98 -23.95 30.27 17.40
N LEU A 99 -24.58 29.97 16.24
CA LEU A 99 -25.29 28.70 16.04
C LEU A 99 -24.86 28.01 14.77
N ASN A 100 -24.48 26.71 14.91
CA ASN A 100 -24.30 25.80 13.80
C ASN A 100 -25.38 24.71 13.86
N ALA A 101 -26.34 24.76 12.93
CA ALA A 101 -27.45 23.81 12.83
C ALA A 101 -27.08 22.47 12.19
N TYR A 102 -25.85 22.30 11.69
CA TYR A 102 -25.41 21.10 10.96
C TYR A 102 -24.82 19.98 11.86
N MET A 103 -24.95 20.14 13.18
CA MET A 103 -24.49 19.16 14.15
C MET A 103 -25.00 17.73 13.91
N PRO A 104 -26.28 17.49 13.56
CA PRO A 104 -26.78 16.15 13.25
C PRO A 104 -26.07 15.51 12.07
N LEU A 105 -25.74 16.27 11.02
CA LEU A 105 -24.97 15.78 9.87
C LEU A 105 -23.54 15.43 10.30
N ILE A 106 -22.87 16.30 11.04
CA ILE A 106 -21.49 16.11 11.49
C ILE A 106 -21.37 14.82 12.32
N ILE A 107 -22.25 14.65 13.33
CA ILE A 107 -22.18 13.47 14.20
C ILE A 107 -22.54 12.19 13.45
N PHE A 108 -23.53 12.24 12.56
CA PHE A 108 -23.90 11.09 11.73
C PHE A 108 -22.71 10.62 10.88
N LYS A 109 -22.08 11.55 10.15
CA LYS A 109 -20.93 11.25 9.29
C LYS A 109 -19.70 10.76 10.07
N MET A 110 -19.48 11.32 11.26
CA MET A 110 -18.39 10.89 12.14
C MET A 110 -18.59 9.46 12.65
N LEU A 111 -19.77 9.14 13.16
CA LEU A 111 -20.10 7.81 13.69
C LEU A 111 -20.13 6.76 12.56
N ASP A 112 -20.63 7.11 11.39
CA ASP A 112 -20.61 6.28 10.20
C ASP A 112 -19.18 5.91 9.80
N SER A 113 -18.27 6.90 9.74
CA SER A 113 -16.85 6.68 9.43
C SER A 113 -16.16 5.75 10.44
N ILE A 114 -16.39 5.98 11.73
CA ILE A 114 -15.82 5.15 12.80
C ILE A 114 -16.33 3.71 12.69
N LYS A 115 -17.64 3.52 12.49
CA LYS A 115 -18.25 2.20 12.37
C LYS A 115 -17.75 1.45 11.14
N LEU A 116 -17.71 2.11 9.98
CA LEU A 116 -17.23 1.51 8.75
C LEU A 116 -15.77 1.09 8.83
N LEU A 117 -14.89 1.99 9.30
CA LEU A 117 -13.46 1.66 9.46
C LEU A 117 -13.24 0.53 10.48
N SER A 118 -13.89 0.61 11.65
CA SER A 118 -13.73 -0.42 12.68
C SER A 118 -14.10 -1.81 12.14
N LYS A 119 -15.25 -1.94 11.47
CA LYS A 119 -15.72 -3.22 10.92
C LYS A 119 -14.94 -3.64 9.68
N GLY A 120 -14.57 -2.69 8.84
CA GLY A 120 -13.77 -2.97 7.65
C GLY A 120 -12.37 -3.48 7.99
N VAL A 121 -11.69 -2.85 8.94
CA VAL A 121 -10.36 -3.29 9.40
C VAL A 121 -10.43 -4.66 10.10
N GLU A 122 -11.46 -4.89 10.93
CA GLU A 122 -11.70 -6.20 11.55
C GLU A 122 -11.88 -7.31 10.50
N SER A 123 -12.71 -7.06 9.48
CA SER A 123 -12.92 -8.01 8.37
C SER A 123 -11.63 -8.23 7.56
N PHE A 124 -10.91 -7.17 7.27
CA PHE A 124 -9.65 -7.21 6.53
C PHE A 124 -8.57 -8.02 7.26
N ASP A 125 -8.45 -7.86 8.59
CA ASP A 125 -7.55 -8.67 9.41
C ASP A 125 -7.92 -10.15 9.34
N ILE A 126 -9.19 -10.48 9.64
CA ILE A 126 -9.64 -11.86 9.77
C ILE A 126 -9.58 -12.61 8.43
N HIS A 127 -10.05 -11.96 7.35
CA HIS A 127 -10.28 -12.64 6.08
C HIS A 127 -9.16 -12.42 5.05
N LEU A 128 -8.16 -11.55 5.35
CA LEU A 128 -7.04 -11.36 4.45
C LEU A 128 -5.70 -11.49 5.19
N LEU A 129 -5.43 -10.64 6.19
CA LEU A 129 -4.08 -10.58 6.78
C LEU A 129 -3.66 -11.88 7.45
N ARG A 130 -4.57 -12.57 8.14
CA ARG A 130 -4.28 -13.85 8.82
C ARG A 130 -3.97 -15.00 7.86
N GLY A 131 -4.43 -14.90 6.61
CA GLY A 131 -4.18 -15.89 5.57
C GLY A 131 -3.23 -15.42 4.48
N LEU A 132 -2.59 -14.27 4.68
CA LEU A 132 -1.62 -13.71 3.73
C LEU A 132 -0.29 -14.45 3.82
N GLU A 133 0.21 -14.94 2.69
CA GLU A 133 1.47 -15.67 2.60
C GLU A 133 2.43 -15.03 1.61
N ALA A 134 3.73 -15.15 1.90
CA ALA A 134 4.78 -14.74 0.96
C ALA A 134 5.06 -15.87 -0.04
N ASN A 135 4.95 -15.59 -1.32
CA ASN A 135 5.38 -16.50 -2.39
C ASN A 135 6.91 -16.44 -2.54
N ARG A 136 7.59 -17.21 -1.70
CA ARG A 136 9.06 -17.15 -1.61
C ARG A 136 9.77 -17.51 -2.92
N GLU A 137 9.23 -18.43 -3.69
CA GLU A 137 9.77 -18.80 -4.99
C GLU A 137 9.69 -17.64 -5.97
N LYS A 138 8.52 -16.98 -6.04
CA LYS A 138 8.33 -15.84 -6.94
C LYS A 138 9.15 -14.62 -6.53
N ILE A 139 9.26 -14.38 -5.23
CA ILE A 139 10.12 -13.32 -4.68
C ILE A 139 11.58 -13.58 -5.09
N GLN A 140 12.07 -14.81 -4.94
CA GLN A 140 13.44 -15.16 -5.33
C GLN A 140 13.65 -15.00 -6.83
N GLU A 141 12.71 -15.48 -7.66
CA GLU A 141 12.77 -15.32 -9.12
C GLU A 141 12.84 -13.85 -9.54
N ASN A 142 11.98 -13.01 -8.96
CA ASN A 142 11.95 -11.58 -9.25
C ASN A 142 13.24 -10.88 -8.77
N LEU A 143 13.75 -11.28 -7.61
CA LEU A 143 14.99 -10.75 -7.04
C LEU A 143 16.19 -11.10 -7.94
N ASP A 144 16.29 -12.34 -8.40
CA ASP A 144 17.37 -12.79 -9.27
C ASP A 144 17.39 -12.07 -10.63
N LYS A 145 16.20 -11.66 -11.11
CA LYS A 145 16.04 -10.85 -12.33
C LYS A 145 16.25 -9.36 -12.11
N SER A 146 16.31 -8.91 -10.85
CA SER A 146 16.41 -7.48 -10.54
C SER A 146 17.78 -6.90 -10.91
N LEU A 147 17.79 -5.90 -11.79
CA LEU A 147 19.00 -5.15 -12.12
C LEU A 147 19.43 -4.15 -11.03
N MET A 148 18.55 -3.86 -10.07
CA MET A 148 18.85 -2.95 -8.95
C MET A 148 20.00 -3.45 -8.07
N LEU A 149 20.20 -4.76 -8.01
CA LEU A 149 21.28 -5.39 -7.26
C LEU A 149 22.69 -4.98 -7.73
N VAL A 150 22.82 -4.43 -8.93
CA VAL A 150 24.08 -3.87 -9.45
C VAL A 150 24.64 -2.75 -8.56
N THR A 151 23.80 -2.10 -7.78
CA THR A 151 24.21 -1.04 -6.84
C THR A 151 25.25 -1.54 -5.84
N ALA A 152 25.13 -2.79 -5.37
CA ALA A 152 26.12 -3.41 -4.50
C ALA A 152 27.52 -3.53 -5.16
N LEU A 153 27.56 -3.74 -6.47
CA LEU A 153 28.81 -3.85 -7.22
C LEU A 153 29.51 -2.54 -7.48
N SER A 154 28.77 -1.44 -7.51
CA SER A 154 29.33 -0.11 -7.86
C SER A 154 30.47 0.34 -6.94
N THR A 155 30.46 -0.10 -5.68
CA THR A 155 31.51 0.21 -4.69
C THR A 155 32.80 -0.60 -4.91
N TYR A 156 32.72 -1.72 -5.63
CA TYR A 156 33.85 -2.63 -5.87
C TYR A 156 34.45 -2.48 -7.26
N ILE A 157 33.61 -2.36 -8.29
CA ILE A 157 34.07 -2.28 -9.69
C ILE A 157 34.00 -0.85 -10.27
N GLY A 158 33.48 0.09 -9.51
CA GLY A 158 33.23 1.46 -9.94
C GLY A 158 31.90 1.60 -10.70
N TYR A 159 31.39 2.85 -10.72
CA TYR A 159 30.08 3.18 -11.29
C TYR A 159 29.97 2.81 -12.78
N ASP A 160 30.98 3.15 -13.59
CA ASP A 160 30.94 2.97 -15.04
C ASP A 160 30.86 1.48 -15.45
N LYS A 161 31.64 0.62 -14.77
CA LYS A 161 31.58 -0.82 -15.01
C LYS A 161 30.26 -1.43 -14.52
N ALA A 162 29.75 -1.00 -13.35
CA ALA A 162 28.47 -1.42 -12.83
C ALA A 162 27.32 -1.02 -13.76
N ALA A 163 27.33 0.22 -14.28
CA ALA A 163 26.37 0.69 -15.26
C ALA A 163 26.44 -0.10 -16.57
N SER A 164 27.65 -0.40 -17.07
CA SER A 164 27.85 -1.21 -18.27
C SER A 164 27.34 -2.63 -18.09
N LEU A 165 27.57 -3.23 -16.91
CA LEU A 165 27.05 -4.56 -16.56
C LEU A 165 25.52 -4.60 -16.56
N ALA A 166 24.87 -3.65 -15.91
CA ALA A 166 23.41 -3.58 -15.88
C ALA A 166 22.82 -3.36 -17.28
N LYS A 167 23.42 -2.50 -18.09
CA LYS A 167 23.00 -2.24 -19.47
C LYS A 167 23.15 -3.51 -20.33
N PHE A 168 24.26 -4.19 -20.25
CA PHE A 168 24.51 -5.44 -20.97
C PHE A 168 23.50 -6.53 -20.55
N ALA A 169 23.26 -6.67 -19.24
CA ALA A 169 22.28 -7.62 -18.71
C ALA A 169 20.87 -7.32 -19.29
N HIS A 170 20.47 -6.05 -19.29
CA HIS A 170 19.19 -5.63 -19.85
C HIS A 170 19.07 -5.91 -21.35
N GLU A 171 20.05 -5.48 -22.14
CA GLU A 171 20.05 -5.64 -23.60
C GLU A 171 20.06 -7.11 -24.05
N LYS A 172 20.71 -7.97 -23.27
CA LYS A 172 20.81 -9.42 -23.57
C LYS A 172 19.77 -10.27 -22.82
N ASN A 173 18.90 -9.64 -22.03
CA ASN A 173 17.92 -10.33 -21.18
C ASN A 173 18.56 -11.41 -20.28
N LEU A 174 19.67 -11.06 -19.66
CA LEU A 174 20.42 -11.91 -18.76
C LEU A 174 20.23 -11.49 -17.31
N SER A 175 20.48 -12.43 -16.36
CA SER A 175 20.67 -12.04 -14.97
C SER A 175 21.98 -11.24 -14.82
N LEU A 176 22.09 -10.43 -13.75
CA LEU A 176 23.37 -9.72 -13.47
C LEU A 176 24.56 -10.69 -13.31
N ARG A 177 24.29 -11.87 -12.73
CA ARG A 177 25.31 -12.91 -12.56
C ARG A 177 25.80 -13.47 -13.89
N ASP A 178 24.89 -13.79 -14.82
CA ASP A 178 25.25 -14.30 -16.14
C ASP A 178 25.92 -13.23 -17.00
N ALA A 179 25.47 -11.99 -16.88
CA ALA A 179 26.13 -10.85 -17.51
C ALA A 179 27.56 -10.64 -16.98
N ASN A 180 27.77 -10.78 -15.65
CA ASN A 180 29.10 -10.71 -15.08
C ASN A 180 30.02 -11.84 -15.56
N LYS A 181 29.51 -13.08 -15.71
CA LYS A 181 30.26 -14.19 -16.29
C LYS A 181 30.70 -13.91 -17.72
N ALA A 182 29.86 -13.23 -18.51
CA ALA A 182 30.19 -12.89 -19.89
C ALA A 182 31.17 -11.73 -20.01
N LEU A 183 31.17 -10.79 -19.07
CA LEU A 183 32.07 -9.62 -19.06
C LEU A 183 33.31 -9.79 -18.20
N GLU A 184 33.33 -10.81 -17.34
CA GLU A 184 34.45 -11.16 -16.46
C GLU A 184 34.98 -10.01 -15.60
N PHE A 185 34.07 -9.14 -15.10
CA PHE A 185 34.46 -7.98 -14.27
C PHE A 185 34.94 -8.38 -12.87
N ILE A 186 34.32 -9.42 -12.29
CA ILE A 186 34.74 -10.03 -11.02
C ILE A 186 34.49 -11.54 -11.04
N SER A 187 35.16 -12.26 -10.13
CA SER A 187 34.93 -13.70 -9.97
C SER A 187 33.50 -14.00 -9.54
N ASP A 188 33.00 -15.19 -9.89
CA ASP A 188 31.65 -15.62 -9.48
C ASP A 188 31.53 -15.74 -7.95
N GLU A 189 32.63 -16.13 -7.28
CA GLU A 189 32.69 -16.19 -5.82
C GLU A 189 32.54 -14.80 -5.17
N ASP A 190 33.23 -13.79 -5.70
CA ASP A 190 33.12 -12.42 -5.20
C ASP A 190 31.77 -11.81 -5.55
N PHE A 191 31.24 -12.10 -6.74
CA PHE A 191 29.90 -11.66 -7.11
C PHE A 191 28.85 -12.10 -6.08
N VAL A 192 28.82 -13.38 -5.72
CA VAL A 192 27.87 -13.92 -4.74
C VAL A 192 28.06 -13.32 -3.35
N LYS A 193 29.29 -13.00 -2.95
CA LYS A 193 29.57 -12.37 -1.64
C LYS A 193 29.14 -10.91 -1.59
N ILE A 194 29.27 -10.19 -2.70
CA ILE A 194 29.00 -8.74 -2.78
C ILE A 194 27.52 -8.51 -3.05
N VAL A 195 26.93 -9.23 -4.01
CA VAL A 195 25.52 -9.10 -4.39
C VAL A 195 24.66 -9.96 -3.46
N ASP A 196 24.64 -9.59 -2.20
CA ASP A 196 23.78 -10.21 -1.18
C ASP A 196 22.69 -9.22 -0.81
N PRO A 197 21.43 -9.45 -1.22
CA PRO A 197 20.32 -8.53 -0.93
C PRO A 197 20.15 -8.23 0.56
N LYS A 198 20.51 -9.18 1.45
CA LYS A 198 20.42 -8.99 2.91
C LYS A 198 21.41 -7.95 3.44
N LYS A 199 22.44 -7.61 2.69
CA LYS A 199 23.41 -6.56 3.05
C LYS A 199 23.05 -5.19 2.50
N MET A 200 21.97 -5.11 1.72
CA MET A 200 21.52 -3.87 1.08
C MET A 200 20.40 -3.17 1.87
N ILE A 201 19.94 -3.76 2.98
CA ILE A 201 18.89 -3.27 3.88
C ILE A 201 19.43 -3.07 5.29
#